data_5c55d4ed1db8a9ee09ca8430c2af58db
#
_entry.id   5c55d4ed1db8a9ee09ca8430c2af58db
#
_cell.length_a   1.000
_cell.length_b   1.000
_cell.length_c   1.000
_cell.angle_alpha   90.00
_cell.angle_beta   90.00
_cell.angle_gamma   90.00
#
_symmetry.space_group_name_H-M   'P 1'
#
loop_
_entity.id
_entity.type
_entity.pdbx_description
1 polymer ?
#
loop_
_entity_poly.entity_id
_entity_poly.type
_entity_poly.pdbx_seq_one_letter_code
_entity_poly.pdbx_strand_id
1 'polypeptide(L)'
;MLYFLQSFNILLIAKAAFDRTAAFFYILINYEKVRSMKIKKLVKLAPMMLLTFLLGLSGCSGSTSADARVNDHPNEADEELHVLTIGTADSGGTMYPVGSALASVLSGHDEQLKVNLSASNGSYTNVENIKNGQFDMGLVSGDVAFSAYQGTDEFSGHPVESLRAIGAVYSSLSTWMAPESEHISYVHELAGHHIAVGPEGSTTELSARTALKAAGLNIANTALENYSFSASVDSVLNGKLDAVHSFAGIPVHSLTDLASQTPCRLLEYTDEELQKILAASPFYVRATVPAGTYPGQTETLKTFGIKCLLCVDASMDEQLVYTITKILDESREELISAHPSLSNLSDPEYICSQLPIALHPGAEKYYTEQGLLKTE
;
A
#
# COMPACT_ATOMS: atom_id res chain seq x y z
N MET A 1 -32.43 34.08 -30.29
CA MET A 1 -31.18 34.40 -29.57
C MET A 1 -30.70 33.25 -28.69
N LEU A 2 -31.58 32.53 -27.99
CA LEU A 2 -31.15 31.35 -27.14
C LEU A 2 -30.62 30.16 -27.96
N TYR A 3 -31.15 29.84 -29.10
CA TYR A 3 -30.67 28.73 -29.96
C TYR A 3 -29.27 28.95 -30.54
N PHE A 4 -28.86 30.21 -30.73
CA PHE A 4 -27.53 30.55 -31.26
C PHE A 4 -26.43 30.39 -30.20
N LEU A 5 -26.73 30.63 -28.93
CA LEU A 5 -25.80 30.45 -27.78
C LEU A 5 -25.57 28.98 -27.44
N GLN A 6 -26.57 28.13 -27.58
CA GLN A 6 -26.43 26.68 -27.38
C GLN A 6 -25.55 26.02 -28.45
N SER A 7 -25.74 26.43 -29.73
CA SER A 7 -24.91 25.89 -30.82
C SER A 7 -23.44 26.31 -30.74
N PHE A 8 -23.16 27.52 -30.22
CA PHE A 8 -21.79 28.02 -30.05
C PHE A 8 -21.03 27.28 -28.91
N ASN A 9 -21.71 26.93 -27.79
CA ASN A 9 -21.13 26.16 -26.71
C ASN A 9 -20.82 24.71 -27.10
N ILE A 10 -21.69 24.07 -27.90
CA ILE A 10 -21.45 22.71 -28.39
C ILE A 10 -20.23 22.69 -29.34
N LEU A 11 -20.08 23.73 -30.19
CA LEU A 11 -18.95 23.84 -31.11
C LEU A 11 -17.61 24.07 -30.37
N LEU A 12 -17.64 24.82 -29.25
CA LEU A 12 -16.44 25.07 -28.42
C LEU A 12 -16.01 23.79 -27.67
N ILE A 13 -16.96 23.01 -27.15
CA ILE A 13 -16.68 21.73 -26.46
C ILE A 13 -16.17 20.68 -27.45
N ALA A 14 -16.75 20.61 -28.67
CA ALA A 14 -16.29 19.70 -29.70
C ALA A 14 -14.87 20.07 -30.20
N LYS A 15 -14.54 21.36 -30.30
CA LYS A 15 -13.19 21.82 -30.65
C LYS A 15 -12.16 21.50 -29.57
N ALA A 16 -12.48 21.69 -28.29
CA ALA A 16 -11.61 21.36 -27.16
C ALA A 16 -11.35 19.84 -27.04
N ALA A 17 -12.36 19.01 -27.35
CA ALA A 17 -12.21 17.55 -27.39
C ALA A 17 -11.34 17.10 -28.58
N PHE A 18 -11.51 17.73 -29.74
CA PHE A 18 -10.72 17.44 -30.94
C PHE A 18 -9.25 17.85 -30.77
N ASP A 19 -8.97 18.99 -30.14
CA ASP A 19 -7.61 19.44 -29.85
C ASP A 19 -6.88 18.51 -28.83
N ARG A 20 -7.60 17.93 -27.86
CA ARG A 20 -7.04 16.95 -26.92
C ARG A 20 -6.71 15.61 -27.60
N THR A 21 -7.57 15.13 -28.50
CA THR A 21 -7.30 13.91 -29.28
C THR A 21 -6.16 14.10 -30.28
N ALA A 22 -6.09 15.23 -30.95
CA ALA A 22 -4.99 15.58 -31.85
C ALA A 22 -3.66 15.68 -31.10
N ALA A 23 -3.62 16.29 -29.91
CA ALA A 23 -2.44 16.36 -29.07
C ALA A 23 -1.98 14.96 -28.60
N PHE A 24 -2.93 14.09 -28.24
CA PHE A 24 -2.62 12.71 -27.84
C PHE A 24 -2.02 11.90 -29.00
N PHE A 25 -2.59 11.99 -30.20
CA PHE A 25 -2.05 11.35 -31.40
C PHE A 25 -0.68 11.93 -31.78
N TYR A 26 -0.47 13.25 -31.65
CA TYR A 26 0.82 13.87 -31.90
C TYR A 26 1.92 13.39 -30.96
N ILE A 27 1.58 13.20 -29.66
CA ILE A 27 2.48 12.66 -28.64
C ILE A 27 2.80 11.18 -28.95
N LEU A 28 1.79 10.36 -29.33
CA LEU A 28 1.99 8.95 -29.68
C LEU A 28 2.90 8.78 -30.89
N ILE A 29 2.66 9.57 -31.95
CA ILE A 29 3.48 9.52 -33.20
C ILE A 29 4.92 9.93 -32.90
N ASN A 30 5.14 10.95 -32.08
CA ASN A 30 6.48 11.37 -31.71
C ASN A 30 7.18 10.38 -30.76
N TYR A 31 6.45 9.70 -29.87
CA TYR A 31 6.98 8.64 -29.00
C TYR A 31 7.49 7.44 -29.86
N GLU A 32 6.69 6.98 -30.80
CA GLU A 32 7.10 5.93 -31.75
C GLU A 32 8.32 6.33 -32.57
N LYS A 33 8.39 7.58 -33.01
CA LYS A 33 9.51 8.13 -33.79
C LYS A 33 10.81 8.22 -32.98
N VAL A 34 10.71 8.62 -31.72
CA VAL A 34 11.86 8.67 -30.79
C VAL A 34 12.35 7.26 -30.43
N ARG A 35 11.42 6.30 -30.21
CA ARG A 35 11.75 4.88 -29.99
C ARG A 35 12.46 4.27 -31.19
N SER A 36 11.99 4.53 -32.40
CA SER A 36 12.60 4.07 -33.67
C SER A 36 14.01 4.68 -33.90
N MET A 37 14.22 5.96 -33.53
CA MET A 37 15.53 6.60 -33.62
C MET A 37 16.56 6.06 -32.64
N LYS A 38 16.17 5.72 -31.41
CA LYS A 38 17.08 5.11 -30.41
C LYS A 38 17.56 3.73 -30.87
N ILE A 39 16.65 2.91 -31.41
CA ILE A 39 16.97 1.57 -31.90
C ILE A 39 17.91 1.67 -33.15
N LYS A 40 17.67 2.58 -34.08
CA LYS A 40 18.52 2.78 -35.26
C LYS A 40 19.92 3.31 -34.91
N LYS A 41 20.08 4.09 -33.84
CA LYS A 41 21.39 4.53 -33.32
C LYS A 41 22.15 3.40 -32.63
N LEU A 42 21.49 2.52 -31.86
CA LEU A 42 22.13 1.35 -31.24
C LEU A 42 22.63 0.35 -32.30
N VAL A 43 21.85 0.09 -33.33
CA VAL A 43 22.23 -0.86 -34.42
C VAL A 43 23.39 -0.34 -35.27
N LYS A 44 23.60 0.98 -35.38
CA LYS A 44 24.74 1.57 -36.13
C LYS A 44 26.04 1.61 -35.31
N LEU A 45 26.00 1.51 -33.97
CA LEU A 45 27.20 1.51 -33.12
C LEU A 45 27.75 0.10 -32.87
N ALA A 46 26.96 -0.96 -33.06
CA ALA A 46 27.37 -2.33 -32.83
C ALA A 46 28.53 -2.82 -33.69
N PRO A 47 28.66 -2.51 -35.02
CA PRO A 47 29.80 -2.97 -35.82
C PRO A 47 31.10 -2.21 -35.53
N MET A 48 31.07 -1.03 -34.93
CA MET A 48 32.27 -0.22 -34.66
C MET A 48 32.99 -0.64 -33.39
N MET A 49 32.31 -1.27 -32.42
CA MET A 49 32.95 -1.84 -31.22
C MET A 49 33.59 -3.22 -31.47
N LEU A 50 33.13 -3.97 -32.48
CA LEU A 50 33.70 -5.28 -32.79
C LEU A 50 35.04 -5.20 -33.54
N LEU A 51 35.32 -4.07 -34.22
CA LEU A 51 36.55 -3.88 -35.01
C LEU A 51 37.76 -3.44 -34.15
N THR A 52 37.54 -2.91 -32.96
CA THR A 52 38.60 -2.49 -32.02
C THR A 52 39.13 -3.62 -31.14
N PHE A 53 38.43 -4.78 -31.08
CA PHE A 53 38.84 -5.92 -30.26
C PHE A 53 39.75 -6.94 -30.99
N LEU A 54 39.92 -6.79 -32.30
CA LEU A 54 40.70 -7.73 -33.16
C LEU A 54 42.10 -7.26 -33.52
N LEU A 55 42.56 -6.10 -33.00
CA LEU A 55 43.90 -5.55 -33.30
C LEU A 55 44.88 -5.59 -32.08
N GLY A 56 44.55 -6.27 -31.01
CA GLY A 56 45.32 -6.32 -29.75
C GLY A 56 46.13 -7.61 -29.51
N LEU A 57 46.19 -8.57 -30.41
CA LEU A 57 46.88 -9.85 -30.23
C LEU A 57 47.99 -10.05 -31.24
N SER A 58 49.08 -9.28 -31.10
CA SER A 58 50.37 -9.65 -31.70
C SER A 58 51.48 -8.87 -31.01
N GLY A 59 52.28 -9.55 -30.22
CA GLY A 59 53.52 -8.93 -29.69
C GLY A 59 54.17 -9.64 -28.52
N CYS A 60 54.96 -10.63 -28.83
CA CYS A 60 56.26 -10.99 -28.28
C CYS A 60 56.42 -11.54 -26.85
N SER A 61 56.91 -12.77 -26.87
CA SER A 61 57.64 -13.50 -25.85
C SER A 61 58.86 -12.73 -25.29
N GLY A 62 59.00 -12.76 -23.96
CA GLY A 62 60.21 -12.35 -23.24
C GLY A 62 60.16 -12.91 -21.80
N SER A 63 60.93 -14.00 -21.60
CA SER A 63 61.12 -14.65 -20.29
C SER A 63 61.97 -13.78 -19.37
N THR A 64 61.48 -13.49 -18.17
CA THR A 64 62.31 -13.25 -16.96
C THR A 64 61.53 -13.60 -15.73
N SER A 65 62.03 -14.56 -14.99
CA SER A 65 61.64 -14.98 -13.66
C SER A 65 61.90 -13.87 -12.65
N ALA A 66 60.86 -13.47 -11.91
CA ALA A 66 60.97 -12.75 -10.66
C ALA A 66 59.80 -13.11 -9.75
N ASP A 67 60.13 -13.44 -8.51
CA ASP A 67 59.28 -13.79 -7.39
C ASP A 67 58.05 -12.85 -7.28
N ALA A 68 56.85 -13.37 -7.48
CA ALA A 68 55.63 -12.71 -7.08
C ALA A 68 55.20 -13.25 -5.72
N ARG A 69 55.36 -12.45 -4.69
CA ARG A 69 54.65 -12.64 -3.41
C ARG A 69 53.15 -12.66 -3.70
N VAL A 70 52.52 -13.78 -3.42
CA VAL A 70 51.07 -13.92 -3.35
C VAL A 70 50.61 -13.04 -2.19
N ASN A 71 50.09 -11.88 -2.50
CA ASN A 71 49.26 -11.16 -1.58
C ASN A 71 47.88 -11.87 -1.59
N ASP A 72 47.65 -12.72 -0.59
CA ASP A 72 46.33 -13.14 -0.18
C ASP A 72 45.58 -11.89 0.33
N HIS A 73 44.94 -11.17 -0.56
CA HIS A 73 43.80 -10.37 -0.16
C HIS A 73 42.66 -11.35 0.06
N PRO A 74 42.00 -11.34 1.23
CA PRO A 74 40.73 -12.05 1.38
C PRO A 74 39.81 -11.54 0.27
N ASN A 75 39.21 -12.44 -0.47
CA ASN A 75 38.15 -12.17 -1.40
C ASN A 75 37.06 -11.43 -0.62
N GLU A 76 36.96 -10.10 -0.75
CA GLU A 76 35.76 -9.39 -0.37
C GLU A 76 34.67 -10.03 -1.24
N ALA A 77 33.85 -10.87 -0.64
CA ALA A 77 32.66 -11.38 -1.28
C ALA A 77 31.95 -10.14 -1.81
N ASP A 78 31.70 -10.05 -3.11
CA ASP A 78 30.81 -9.06 -3.71
C ASP A 78 29.48 -9.20 -2.95
N GLU A 79 29.25 -8.32 -1.99
CA GLU A 79 28.02 -8.30 -1.22
C GLU A 79 26.91 -7.90 -2.18
N GLU A 80 25.97 -8.84 -2.43
CA GLU A 80 24.93 -8.69 -3.45
C GLU A 80 23.92 -7.62 -3.05
N LEU A 81 23.75 -6.59 -3.90
CA LEU A 81 22.77 -5.53 -3.69
C LEU A 81 21.35 -6.08 -3.95
N HIS A 82 20.52 -6.13 -2.91
CA HIS A 82 19.11 -6.48 -3.01
C HIS A 82 18.27 -5.26 -3.34
N VAL A 83 17.67 -5.24 -4.53
CA VAL A 83 16.72 -4.20 -4.95
C VAL A 83 15.31 -4.74 -4.80
N LEU A 84 14.61 -4.32 -3.76
CA LEU A 84 13.29 -4.82 -3.39
C LEU A 84 12.18 -3.80 -3.67
N THR A 85 10.97 -4.27 -3.87
CA THR A 85 9.77 -3.43 -4.08
C THR A 85 8.72 -3.76 -3.02
N ILE A 86 8.23 -2.73 -2.32
CA ILE A 86 7.07 -2.82 -1.41
C ILE A 86 5.81 -2.34 -2.13
N GLY A 87 4.82 -3.22 -2.25
CA GLY A 87 3.46 -2.87 -2.64
C GLY A 87 2.72 -2.13 -1.54
N THR A 88 2.09 -1.01 -1.88
CA THR A 88 1.35 -0.15 -0.94
C THR A 88 -0.10 0.04 -1.37
N ALA A 89 -0.65 1.25 -1.32
CA ALA A 89 -1.97 1.60 -1.83
C ALA A 89 -2.02 3.05 -2.31
N ASP A 90 -3.21 3.62 -2.39
CA ASP A 90 -3.44 5.04 -2.71
C ASP A 90 -2.66 5.96 -1.75
N SER A 91 -2.06 7.03 -2.28
CA SER A 91 -1.24 7.98 -1.51
C SER A 91 -2.03 8.80 -0.49
N GLY A 92 -3.34 8.91 -0.65
CA GLY A 92 -4.24 9.56 0.33
C GLY A 92 -4.55 8.71 1.56
N GLY A 93 -4.20 7.41 1.52
CA GLY A 93 -4.35 6.47 2.63
C GLY A 93 -3.08 6.28 3.46
N THR A 94 -3.09 5.32 4.36
CA THR A 94 -2.00 5.07 5.32
C THR A 94 -0.92 4.12 4.77
N MET A 95 -1.27 3.17 3.89
CA MET A 95 -0.28 2.19 3.38
C MET A 95 0.90 2.84 2.67
N TYR A 96 0.65 3.92 1.91
CA TYR A 96 1.71 4.59 1.15
C TYR A 96 2.73 5.28 2.07
N PRO A 97 2.38 6.18 2.99
CA PRO A 97 3.33 6.81 3.89
C PRO A 97 4.01 5.82 4.84
N VAL A 98 3.30 4.78 5.30
CA VAL A 98 3.89 3.70 6.10
C VAL A 98 4.91 2.91 5.28
N GLY A 99 4.57 2.48 4.06
CA GLY A 99 5.52 1.82 3.16
C GLY A 99 6.75 2.68 2.89
N SER A 100 6.57 4.01 2.77
CA SER A 100 7.69 4.95 2.63
C SER A 100 8.61 4.96 3.85
N ALA A 101 8.05 4.93 5.06
CA ALA A 101 8.83 4.85 6.29
C ALA A 101 9.62 3.52 6.36
N LEU A 102 8.95 2.39 6.07
CA LEU A 102 9.63 1.08 6.03
C LEU A 102 10.77 1.06 5.01
N ALA A 103 10.53 1.54 3.79
CA ALA A 103 11.54 1.56 2.74
C ALA A 103 12.73 2.46 3.08
N SER A 104 12.47 3.61 3.71
CA SER A 104 13.50 4.54 4.17
C SER A 104 14.38 3.90 5.25
N VAL A 105 13.78 3.29 6.25
CA VAL A 105 14.48 2.62 7.34
C VAL A 105 15.31 1.46 6.80
N LEU A 106 14.73 0.56 6.00
CA LEU A 106 15.45 -0.59 5.44
C LEU A 106 16.65 -0.16 4.60
N SER A 107 16.47 0.81 3.69
CA SER A 107 17.55 1.30 2.83
C SER A 107 18.56 2.18 3.58
N GLY A 108 18.18 2.72 4.74
CA GLY A 108 19.07 3.58 5.56
C GLY A 108 19.96 2.79 6.53
N HIS A 109 19.52 1.61 6.94
CA HIS A 109 20.22 0.78 7.93
C HIS A 109 21.06 -0.35 7.31
N ASP A 110 20.89 -0.62 6.00
CA ASP A 110 21.71 -1.61 5.28
C ASP A 110 21.98 -1.13 3.86
N GLU A 111 23.26 -0.90 3.54
CA GLU A 111 23.72 -0.43 2.22
C GLU A 111 23.46 -1.47 1.11
N GLN A 112 23.24 -2.74 1.47
CA GLN A 112 22.89 -3.82 0.54
C GLN A 112 21.39 -3.88 0.25
N LEU A 113 20.55 -3.12 0.97
CA LEU A 113 19.12 -3.06 0.76
C LEU A 113 18.71 -1.74 0.07
N LYS A 114 18.17 -1.85 -1.14
CA LYS A 114 17.50 -0.73 -1.82
C LYS A 114 16.03 -1.05 -1.97
N VAL A 115 15.19 -0.36 -1.23
CA VAL A 115 13.75 -0.63 -1.21
C VAL A 115 12.99 0.47 -1.95
N ASN A 116 12.25 0.08 -2.99
CA ASN A 116 11.39 0.94 -3.79
C ASN A 116 9.94 0.78 -3.35
N LEU A 117 9.12 1.80 -3.62
CA LEU A 117 7.69 1.77 -3.40
C LEU A 117 6.93 1.58 -4.70
N SER A 118 5.84 0.82 -4.63
CA SER A 118 4.85 0.75 -5.69
C SER A 118 3.45 1.01 -5.12
N ALA A 119 2.77 2.01 -5.67
CA ALA A 119 1.36 2.23 -5.39
C ALA A 119 0.51 1.14 -6.07
N SER A 120 -0.59 0.75 -5.43
CA SER A 120 -1.52 -0.25 -5.94
C SER A 120 -2.96 0.08 -5.53
N ASN A 121 -3.90 -0.83 -5.83
CA ASN A 121 -5.27 -0.75 -5.33
C ASN A 121 -5.43 -1.34 -3.90
N GLY A 122 -4.32 -1.65 -3.20
CA GLY A 122 -4.33 -2.16 -1.83
C GLY A 122 -4.11 -3.67 -1.73
N SER A 123 -4.58 -4.24 -0.63
CA SER A 123 -4.20 -5.58 -0.15
C SER A 123 -4.38 -6.70 -1.18
N TYR A 124 -5.51 -6.78 -1.88
CA TYR A 124 -5.76 -7.81 -2.90
C TYR A 124 -4.72 -7.75 -4.02
N THR A 125 -4.48 -6.56 -4.55
CA THR A 125 -3.47 -6.32 -5.60
C THR A 125 -2.07 -6.65 -5.10
N ASN A 126 -1.75 -6.33 -3.85
CA ASN A 126 -0.44 -6.61 -3.27
C ASN A 126 -0.20 -8.12 -3.15
N VAL A 127 -1.18 -8.89 -2.70
CA VAL A 127 -1.10 -10.36 -2.64
C VAL A 127 -0.87 -10.97 -4.02
N GLU A 128 -1.65 -10.55 -5.04
CA GLU A 128 -1.47 -11.05 -6.40
C GLU A 128 -0.10 -10.69 -6.97
N ASN A 129 0.41 -9.48 -6.69
CA ASN A 129 1.72 -9.06 -7.16
C ASN A 129 2.87 -9.76 -6.44
N ILE A 130 2.74 -10.08 -5.14
CA ILE A 130 3.69 -10.93 -4.40
C ILE A 130 3.71 -12.31 -5.02
N LYS A 131 2.55 -12.95 -5.19
CA LYS A 131 2.39 -14.28 -5.80
C LYS A 131 3.03 -14.37 -7.19
N ASN A 132 2.91 -13.32 -7.98
CA ASN A 132 3.43 -13.27 -9.35
C ASN A 132 4.89 -12.75 -9.45
N GLY A 133 5.55 -12.47 -8.31
CA GLY A 133 6.92 -11.96 -8.24
C GLY A 133 7.08 -10.53 -8.80
N GLN A 134 6.01 -9.75 -8.84
CA GLN A 134 6.04 -8.33 -9.25
C GLN A 134 6.39 -7.41 -8.08
N PHE A 135 6.03 -7.82 -6.86
CA PHE A 135 6.45 -7.19 -5.62
C PHE A 135 7.19 -8.22 -4.76
N ASP A 136 8.27 -7.80 -4.14
CA ASP A 136 9.01 -8.63 -3.20
C ASP A 136 8.32 -8.67 -1.83
N MET A 137 7.74 -7.53 -1.44
CA MET A 137 6.99 -7.35 -0.20
C MET A 137 5.70 -6.56 -0.48
N GLY A 138 4.74 -6.63 0.42
CA GLY A 138 3.51 -5.83 0.32
C GLY A 138 2.81 -5.63 1.65
N LEU A 139 2.18 -4.47 1.81
CA LEU A 139 1.30 -4.21 2.93
C LEU A 139 -0.07 -4.85 2.65
N VAL A 140 -0.50 -5.73 3.55
CA VAL A 140 -1.72 -6.54 3.39
C VAL A 140 -2.53 -6.51 4.68
N SER A 141 -3.82 -6.19 4.57
CA SER A 141 -4.75 -6.27 5.70
C SER A 141 -4.94 -7.72 6.13
N GLY A 142 -5.08 -7.96 7.43
CA GLY A 142 -5.09 -9.31 7.99
C GLY A 142 -6.24 -10.20 7.51
N ASP A 143 -7.41 -9.63 7.19
CA ASP A 143 -8.54 -10.35 6.60
C ASP A 143 -8.21 -10.84 5.18
N VAL A 144 -7.62 -9.99 4.35
CA VAL A 144 -7.18 -10.37 3.00
C VAL A 144 -6.04 -11.38 3.04
N ALA A 145 -5.08 -11.20 3.95
CA ALA A 145 -4.00 -12.17 4.12
C ALA A 145 -4.54 -13.57 4.47
N PHE A 146 -5.52 -13.63 5.38
CA PHE A 146 -6.19 -14.87 5.74
C PHE A 146 -6.98 -15.46 4.58
N SER A 147 -7.84 -14.66 3.92
CA SER A 147 -8.64 -15.11 2.79
C SER A 147 -7.77 -15.62 1.65
N ALA A 148 -6.65 -14.95 1.37
CA ALA A 148 -5.69 -15.39 0.37
C ALA A 148 -5.06 -16.73 0.73
N TYR A 149 -4.60 -16.88 1.97
CA TYR A 149 -3.98 -18.11 2.43
C TYR A 149 -4.95 -19.30 2.43
N GLN A 150 -6.21 -19.08 2.86
CA GLN A 150 -7.25 -20.10 2.91
C GLN A 150 -7.95 -20.35 1.57
N GLY A 151 -7.79 -19.49 0.57
CA GLY A 151 -8.52 -19.59 -0.71
C GLY A 151 -10.02 -19.32 -0.56
N THR A 152 -10.39 -18.32 0.24
CA THR A 152 -11.78 -17.88 0.45
C THR A 152 -12.02 -16.52 -0.17
N ASP A 153 -13.25 -16.05 -0.14
CA ASP A 153 -13.68 -14.75 -0.69
C ASP A 153 -13.19 -14.54 -2.13
N GLU A 154 -12.51 -13.46 -2.43
CA GLU A 154 -11.94 -13.16 -3.77
C GLU A 154 -10.88 -14.17 -4.22
N PHE A 155 -10.28 -14.93 -3.28
CA PHE A 155 -9.31 -16.00 -3.57
C PHE A 155 -9.95 -17.39 -3.64
N SER A 156 -11.28 -17.46 -3.72
CA SER A 156 -12.01 -18.75 -3.75
C SER A 156 -11.54 -19.64 -4.89
N GLY A 157 -11.00 -20.83 -4.55
CA GLY A 157 -10.42 -21.76 -5.50
C GLY A 157 -9.00 -21.44 -5.98
N HIS A 158 -8.41 -20.34 -5.48
CA HIS A 158 -7.06 -19.90 -5.87
C HIS A 158 -6.23 -19.50 -4.64
N PRO A 159 -6.03 -20.39 -3.64
CA PRO A 159 -5.28 -20.07 -2.43
C PRO A 159 -3.85 -19.64 -2.75
N VAL A 160 -3.32 -18.74 -1.93
CA VAL A 160 -1.92 -18.27 -1.99
C VAL A 160 -1.22 -18.83 -0.74
N GLU A 161 -1.04 -20.14 -0.71
CA GLU A 161 -0.45 -20.86 0.42
C GLU A 161 1.02 -20.49 0.69
N SER A 162 1.67 -19.84 -0.27
CA SER A 162 3.03 -19.32 -0.13
C SER A 162 3.11 -17.96 0.57
N LEU A 163 1.98 -17.28 0.81
CA LEU A 163 1.99 -15.99 1.51
C LEU A 163 2.44 -16.15 2.96
N ARG A 164 3.39 -15.32 3.38
CA ARG A 164 3.93 -15.30 4.76
C ARG A 164 3.97 -13.87 5.29
N ALA A 165 3.83 -13.73 6.61
CA ALA A 165 4.01 -12.46 7.28
C ALA A 165 5.47 -12.27 7.72
N ILE A 166 6.00 -11.07 7.55
CA ILE A 166 7.18 -10.61 8.30
C ILE A 166 6.72 -10.18 9.69
N GLY A 167 5.61 -9.45 9.77
CA GLY A 167 4.99 -9.05 11.02
C GLY A 167 3.84 -8.07 10.80
N ALA A 168 3.15 -7.72 11.89
CA ALA A 168 2.16 -6.65 11.89
C ALA A 168 2.87 -5.29 11.95
N VAL A 169 2.37 -4.33 11.19
CA VAL A 169 2.97 -2.99 11.07
C VAL A 169 2.13 -1.95 11.80
N TYR A 170 0.82 -1.94 11.54
CA TYR A 170 -0.14 -1.03 12.18
C TYR A 170 -1.54 -1.67 12.21
N SER A 171 -2.49 -1.03 12.90
CA SER A 171 -3.90 -1.41 12.85
C SER A 171 -4.67 -0.48 11.90
N SER A 172 -5.39 -1.06 10.93
CA SER A 172 -6.43 -0.35 10.21
C SER A 172 -7.67 -0.23 11.07
N LEU A 173 -8.22 0.97 11.18
CA LEU A 173 -9.44 1.26 11.95
C LEU A 173 -10.54 1.74 11.03
N SER A 174 -11.78 1.31 11.28
CA SER A 174 -12.95 1.82 10.57
C SER A 174 -13.26 3.23 11.04
N THR A 175 -13.28 4.17 10.11
CA THR A 175 -13.59 5.58 10.38
C THR A 175 -14.57 6.07 9.33
N TRP A 176 -15.73 6.54 9.77
CA TRP A 176 -16.72 7.23 8.94
C TRP A 176 -16.66 8.71 9.26
N MET A 177 -16.61 9.57 8.26
CA MET A 177 -16.59 11.01 8.42
C MET A 177 -17.63 11.67 7.52
N ALA A 178 -18.40 12.59 8.10
CA ALA A 178 -19.37 13.41 7.39
C ALA A 178 -19.23 14.88 7.78
N PRO A 179 -19.50 15.85 6.88
CA PRO A 179 -19.68 17.25 7.26
C PRO A 179 -20.76 17.40 8.34
N GLU A 180 -20.55 18.28 9.29
CA GLU A 180 -21.57 18.55 10.35
C GLU A 180 -22.90 19.04 9.80
N SER A 181 -22.88 19.65 8.60
CA SER A 181 -24.09 20.10 7.87
C SER A 181 -25.05 18.97 7.51
N GLU A 182 -24.56 17.73 7.41
CA GLU A 182 -25.39 16.57 7.08
C GLU A 182 -26.21 16.07 8.28
N HIS A 183 -25.87 16.52 9.51
CA HIS A 183 -26.57 16.17 10.75
C HIS A 183 -26.62 14.66 11.05
N ILE A 184 -25.64 13.88 10.54
CA ILE A 184 -25.48 12.45 10.75
C ILE A 184 -24.57 12.22 11.94
N SER A 185 -24.94 11.39 12.90
CA SER A 185 -24.14 11.05 14.09
C SER A 185 -23.75 9.58 14.18
N TYR A 186 -24.62 8.70 13.62
CA TYR A 186 -24.42 7.26 13.67
C TYR A 186 -24.38 6.65 12.26
N VAL A 187 -23.69 5.51 12.14
CA VAL A 187 -23.56 4.81 10.84
C VAL A 187 -24.92 4.36 10.31
N HIS A 188 -25.87 3.94 11.16
CA HIS A 188 -27.21 3.55 10.71
C HIS A 188 -28.06 4.72 10.17
N GLU A 189 -27.68 5.96 10.44
CA GLU A 189 -28.34 7.15 9.90
C GLU A 189 -27.93 7.45 8.44
N LEU A 190 -26.98 6.71 7.88
CA LEU A 190 -26.57 6.83 6.47
C LEU A 190 -27.64 6.35 5.47
N ALA A 191 -28.81 5.91 5.92
CA ALA A 191 -29.93 5.54 5.05
C ALA A 191 -30.36 6.72 4.17
N GLY A 192 -30.38 6.52 2.85
CA GLY A 192 -30.76 7.55 1.87
C GLY A 192 -29.62 8.48 1.46
N HIS A 193 -28.46 8.34 2.03
CA HIS A 193 -27.27 9.15 1.72
C HIS A 193 -26.39 8.55 0.62
N HIS A 194 -25.60 9.41 -0.03
CA HIS A 194 -24.56 9.07 -0.98
C HIS A 194 -23.21 9.01 -0.27
N ILE A 195 -22.59 7.85 -0.23
CA ILE A 195 -21.38 7.63 0.58
C ILE A 195 -20.26 6.97 -0.22
N ALA A 196 -19.01 7.39 0.01
CA ALA A 196 -17.86 6.69 -0.51
C ALA A 196 -17.47 5.54 0.43
N VAL A 197 -17.27 4.35 -0.14
CA VAL A 197 -16.92 3.13 0.57
C VAL A 197 -15.48 2.67 0.28
N GLY A 198 -14.70 3.45 -0.46
CA GLY A 198 -13.35 3.12 -0.88
C GLY A 198 -13.28 2.51 -2.28
N PRO A 199 -12.07 2.30 -2.83
CA PRO A 199 -11.87 1.71 -4.13
C PRO A 199 -12.51 0.33 -4.22
N GLU A 200 -12.99 -0.03 -5.41
CA GLU A 200 -13.57 -1.35 -5.69
C GLU A 200 -12.54 -2.47 -5.38
N GLY A 201 -12.98 -3.52 -4.71
CA GLY A 201 -12.13 -4.63 -4.30
C GLY A 201 -11.11 -4.30 -3.20
N SER A 202 -11.24 -3.15 -2.52
CA SER A 202 -10.36 -2.80 -1.40
C SER A 202 -10.90 -3.30 -0.05
N THR A 203 -10.00 -3.42 0.94
CA THR A 203 -10.40 -3.71 2.32
C THR A 203 -11.27 -2.61 2.92
N THR A 204 -11.14 -1.38 2.45
CA THR A 204 -12.02 -0.27 2.82
C THR A 204 -13.44 -0.55 2.38
N GLU A 205 -13.65 -1.01 1.15
CA GLU A 205 -14.99 -1.39 0.68
C GLU A 205 -15.54 -2.57 1.46
N LEU A 206 -14.76 -3.63 1.66
CA LEU A 206 -15.19 -4.83 2.38
C LEU A 206 -15.64 -4.49 3.81
N SER A 207 -14.85 -3.72 4.54
CA SER A 207 -15.17 -3.30 5.91
C SER A 207 -16.38 -2.35 5.96
N ALA A 208 -16.52 -1.43 4.97
CA ALA A 208 -17.69 -0.58 4.84
C ALA A 208 -18.97 -1.41 4.66
N ARG A 209 -18.98 -2.38 3.74
CA ARG A 209 -20.12 -3.26 3.50
C ARG A 209 -20.48 -4.08 4.73
N THR A 210 -19.49 -4.57 5.46
CA THR A 210 -19.67 -5.28 6.73
C THR A 210 -20.33 -4.37 7.78
N ALA A 211 -19.84 -3.14 7.94
CA ALA A 211 -20.37 -2.16 8.86
C ALA A 211 -21.82 -1.75 8.50
N LEU A 212 -22.06 -1.44 7.23
CA LEU A 212 -23.40 -1.07 6.74
C LEU A 212 -24.41 -2.20 6.95
N LYS A 213 -24.03 -3.45 6.66
CA LYS A 213 -24.88 -4.63 6.92
C LYS A 213 -25.21 -4.78 8.41
N ALA A 214 -24.24 -4.56 9.30
CA ALA A 214 -24.48 -4.61 10.76
C ALA A 214 -25.43 -3.49 11.22
N ALA A 215 -25.37 -2.32 10.59
CA ALA A 215 -26.26 -1.18 10.79
C ALA A 215 -27.64 -1.32 10.09
N GLY A 216 -27.91 -2.43 9.40
CA GLY A 216 -29.17 -2.67 8.69
C GLY A 216 -29.28 -1.96 7.35
N LEU A 217 -28.15 -1.50 6.80
CA LEU A 217 -28.04 -0.77 5.54
C LEU A 217 -27.57 -1.68 4.39
N ASN A 218 -27.95 -1.33 3.17
CA ASN A 218 -27.55 -2.02 1.96
C ASN A 218 -27.74 -1.12 0.73
N ILE A 219 -27.36 -1.62 -0.46
CA ILE A 219 -27.47 -0.88 -1.73
C ILE A 219 -28.89 -0.46 -2.14
N ALA A 220 -29.94 -1.00 -1.52
CA ALA A 220 -31.31 -0.60 -1.79
C ALA A 220 -31.73 0.65 -1.01
N ASN A 221 -31.05 0.96 0.09
CA ASN A 221 -31.36 2.10 0.94
C ASN A 221 -30.19 3.07 1.15
N THR A 222 -29.05 2.88 0.46
CA THR A 222 -27.87 3.73 0.54
C THR A 222 -27.14 3.70 -0.80
N ALA A 223 -26.80 4.86 -1.36
CA ALA A 223 -26.02 4.94 -2.58
C ALA A 223 -24.53 4.83 -2.26
N LEU A 224 -23.86 3.79 -2.80
CA LEU A 224 -22.46 3.48 -2.54
C LEU A 224 -21.61 3.84 -3.75
N GLU A 225 -20.52 4.58 -3.51
CA GLU A 225 -19.59 4.99 -4.55
C GLU A 225 -18.18 4.46 -4.24
N ASN A 226 -17.52 3.91 -5.26
CA ASN A 226 -16.18 3.38 -5.16
C ASN A 226 -15.15 4.40 -5.66
N TYR A 227 -14.66 5.24 -4.76
CA TYR A 227 -13.65 6.25 -5.04
C TYR A 227 -12.38 6.02 -4.23
N SER A 228 -11.24 6.53 -4.72
CA SER A 228 -10.03 6.68 -3.91
C SER A 228 -10.26 7.67 -2.77
N PHE A 229 -9.41 7.66 -1.74
CA PHE A 229 -9.57 8.59 -0.61
C PHE A 229 -9.58 10.05 -1.06
N SER A 230 -8.65 10.47 -1.92
CA SER A 230 -8.59 11.84 -2.41
C SER A 230 -9.82 12.23 -3.22
N ALA A 231 -10.30 11.35 -4.12
CA ALA A 231 -11.52 11.61 -4.91
C ALA A 231 -12.79 11.66 -4.03
N SER A 232 -12.82 10.87 -2.95
CA SER A 232 -13.91 10.89 -1.98
C SER A 232 -13.98 12.23 -1.25
N VAL A 233 -12.84 12.74 -0.78
CA VAL A 233 -12.73 14.05 -0.11
C VAL A 233 -13.18 15.18 -1.05
N ASP A 234 -12.68 15.22 -2.27
CA ASP A 234 -13.10 16.20 -3.28
C ASP A 234 -14.62 16.14 -3.54
N SER A 235 -15.19 14.94 -3.55
CA SER A 235 -16.61 14.73 -3.80
C SER A 235 -17.48 15.19 -2.62
N VAL A 236 -17.02 14.98 -1.38
CA VAL A 236 -17.70 15.51 -0.17
C VAL A 236 -17.61 17.04 -0.16
N LEU A 237 -16.45 17.64 -0.38
CA LEU A 237 -16.28 19.10 -0.42
C LEU A 237 -17.13 19.78 -1.51
N ASN A 238 -17.40 19.07 -2.60
CA ASN A 238 -18.26 19.55 -3.69
C ASN A 238 -19.74 19.20 -3.51
N GLY A 239 -20.16 18.64 -2.38
CA GLY A 239 -21.55 18.27 -2.07
C GLY A 239 -22.12 17.16 -2.96
N LYS A 240 -21.28 16.29 -3.49
CA LYS A 240 -21.66 15.10 -4.27
C LYS A 240 -21.81 13.86 -3.42
N LEU A 241 -21.10 13.81 -2.30
CA LEU A 241 -21.16 12.76 -1.30
C LEU A 241 -21.46 13.37 0.07
N ASP A 242 -22.20 12.65 0.87
CA ASP A 242 -22.59 13.05 2.22
C ASP A 242 -21.63 12.54 3.29
N ALA A 243 -20.95 11.42 3.03
CA ALA A 243 -19.97 10.85 3.93
C ALA A 243 -18.92 10.02 3.19
N VAL A 244 -17.78 9.78 3.89
CA VAL A 244 -16.71 8.93 3.43
C VAL A 244 -16.33 7.92 4.50
N HIS A 245 -16.06 6.68 4.08
CA HIS A 245 -15.47 5.62 4.90
C HIS A 245 -13.98 5.47 4.61
N SER A 246 -13.22 5.18 5.66
CA SER A 246 -11.86 4.67 5.56
C SER A 246 -11.66 3.45 6.46
N PHE A 247 -10.82 2.51 6.01
CA PHE A 247 -10.34 1.41 6.82
C PHE A 247 -8.81 1.39 6.70
N ALA A 248 -8.17 2.17 7.55
CA ALA A 248 -6.75 2.50 7.44
C ALA A 248 -6.15 2.83 8.82
N GLY A 249 -4.83 2.91 8.90
CA GLY A 249 -4.17 3.46 10.08
C GLY A 249 -4.49 4.95 10.25
N ILE A 250 -4.68 5.37 11.46
CA ILE A 250 -5.05 6.75 11.81
C ILE A 250 -3.84 7.57 12.28
N PRO A 251 -3.85 8.89 12.04
CA PRO A 251 -4.80 9.65 11.22
C PRO A 251 -4.65 9.37 9.72
N VAL A 252 -5.76 9.32 8.99
CA VAL A 252 -5.78 9.21 7.53
C VAL A 252 -5.58 10.60 6.94
N HIS A 253 -4.59 10.79 6.09
CA HIS A 253 -4.22 12.10 5.55
C HIS A 253 -5.40 12.81 4.86
N SER A 254 -6.08 12.14 3.95
CA SER A 254 -7.23 12.72 3.25
C SER A 254 -8.39 13.12 4.18
N LEU A 255 -8.64 12.36 5.26
CA LEU A 255 -9.66 12.74 6.24
C LEU A 255 -9.23 13.93 7.10
N THR A 256 -7.94 14.05 7.39
CA THR A 256 -7.38 15.22 8.06
C THR A 256 -7.54 16.47 7.19
N ASP A 257 -7.30 16.34 5.88
CA ASP A 257 -7.49 17.42 4.92
C ASP A 257 -8.96 17.83 4.82
N LEU A 258 -9.90 16.87 4.78
CA LEU A 258 -11.33 17.13 4.77
C LEU A 258 -11.74 17.93 6.02
N ALA A 259 -11.39 17.41 7.21
CA ALA A 259 -11.75 18.04 8.48
C ALA A 259 -11.07 19.42 8.70
N SER A 260 -9.96 19.69 8.01
CA SER A 260 -9.31 21.01 8.03
C SER A 260 -10.00 22.04 7.14
N GLN A 261 -10.73 21.59 6.12
CA GLN A 261 -11.40 22.47 5.15
C GLN A 261 -12.88 22.73 5.49
N THR A 262 -13.55 21.82 6.17
CA THR A 262 -14.93 21.96 6.63
C THR A 262 -15.13 21.28 7.99
N PRO A 263 -15.99 21.83 8.87
CA PRO A 263 -16.35 21.14 10.11
C PRO A 263 -16.91 19.76 9.81
N CYS A 264 -16.29 18.73 10.37
CA CYS A 264 -16.65 17.33 10.18
C CYS A 264 -16.87 16.62 11.50
N ARG A 265 -17.65 15.55 11.43
CA ARG A 265 -17.92 14.64 12.54
C ARG A 265 -17.53 13.22 12.15
N LEU A 266 -16.95 12.48 13.09
CA LEU A 266 -16.85 11.03 13.00
C LEU A 266 -18.19 10.40 13.40
N LEU A 267 -18.65 9.41 12.61
CA LEU A 267 -19.89 8.71 12.90
C LEU A 267 -19.63 7.55 13.86
N GLU A 268 -20.56 7.35 14.77
CA GLU A 268 -20.48 6.34 15.82
C GLU A 268 -21.13 5.02 15.40
N TYR A 269 -20.67 3.94 16.02
CA TYR A 269 -21.36 2.65 16.05
C TYR A 269 -22.05 2.48 17.39
N THR A 270 -23.24 1.89 17.39
CA THR A 270 -23.84 1.35 18.61
C THR A 270 -23.07 0.11 19.08
N ASP A 271 -23.16 -0.23 20.37
CA ASP A 271 -22.52 -1.46 20.88
C ASP A 271 -23.08 -2.73 20.21
N GLU A 272 -24.37 -2.73 19.79
CA GLU A 272 -24.99 -3.83 19.04
C GLU A 272 -24.39 -3.98 17.62
N GLU A 273 -24.21 -2.87 16.91
CA GLU A 273 -23.57 -2.86 15.58
C GLU A 273 -22.14 -3.38 15.66
N LEU A 274 -21.35 -2.88 16.63
CA LEU A 274 -19.99 -3.37 16.86
C LEU A 274 -19.97 -4.87 17.17
N GLN A 275 -20.91 -5.37 17.96
CA GLN A 275 -20.99 -6.80 18.24
C GLN A 275 -21.27 -7.62 16.99
N LYS A 276 -22.18 -7.18 16.11
CA LYS A 276 -22.45 -7.84 14.82
C LYS A 276 -21.25 -7.81 13.90
N ILE A 277 -20.51 -6.69 13.83
CA ILE A 277 -19.29 -6.54 13.04
C ILE A 277 -18.21 -7.52 13.50
N LEU A 278 -17.95 -7.57 14.82
CA LEU A 278 -16.94 -8.46 15.40
C LEU A 278 -17.28 -9.95 15.21
N ALA A 279 -18.56 -10.27 15.15
CA ALA A 279 -19.02 -11.64 14.84
C ALA A 279 -18.87 -12.00 13.36
N ALA A 280 -18.74 -11.01 12.46
CA ALA A 280 -18.62 -11.23 11.02
C ALA A 280 -17.20 -11.69 10.61
N SER A 281 -16.17 -11.39 11.42
CA SER A 281 -14.79 -11.77 11.13
C SER A 281 -14.03 -12.07 12.43
N PRO A 282 -13.33 -13.22 12.52
CA PRO A 282 -12.55 -13.58 13.71
C PRO A 282 -11.33 -12.68 13.94
N PHE A 283 -10.95 -11.87 12.95
CA PHE A 283 -9.80 -10.99 13.00
C PHE A 283 -10.16 -9.53 13.33
N TYR A 284 -11.44 -9.17 13.29
CA TYR A 284 -11.87 -7.86 13.73
C TYR A 284 -11.82 -7.76 15.25
N VAL A 285 -11.21 -6.70 15.74
CA VAL A 285 -11.09 -6.42 17.17
C VAL A 285 -11.72 -5.07 17.52
N ARG A 286 -12.18 -4.93 18.76
CA ARG A 286 -12.60 -3.62 19.27
C ARG A 286 -11.42 -2.69 19.29
N ALA A 287 -11.64 -1.46 18.84
CA ALA A 287 -10.65 -0.41 18.80
C ALA A 287 -11.27 0.94 19.16
N THR A 288 -10.44 1.95 19.28
CA THR A 288 -10.88 3.33 19.48
C THR A 288 -10.09 4.28 18.60
N VAL A 289 -10.76 5.34 18.15
CA VAL A 289 -10.11 6.52 17.58
C VAL A 289 -9.95 7.53 18.71
N PRO A 290 -8.74 7.82 19.19
CA PRO A 290 -8.52 8.74 20.31
C PRO A 290 -9.04 10.14 20.01
N ALA A 291 -9.49 10.85 21.01
CA ALA A 291 -9.82 12.27 20.91
C ALA A 291 -8.62 13.07 20.36
N GLY A 292 -8.90 14.04 19.49
CA GLY A 292 -7.85 14.86 18.86
C GLY A 292 -7.12 14.22 17.70
N THR A 293 -7.54 13.02 17.24
CA THR A 293 -6.98 12.39 16.03
C THR A 293 -7.22 13.23 14.79
N TYR A 294 -8.39 13.83 14.67
CA TYR A 294 -8.76 14.70 13.54
C TYR A 294 -9.16 16.10 14.02
N PRO A 295 -9.00 17.15 13.20
CA PRO A 295 -9.47 18.50 13.51
C PRO A 295 -10.94 18.50 13.95
N GLY A 296 -11.24 19.14 15.08
CA GLY A 296 -12.60 19.24 15.62
C GLY A 296 -13.10 18.01 16.41
N GLN A 297 -12.41 16.87 16.37
CA GLN A 297 -12.79 15.69 17.14
C GLN A 297 -12.37 15.82 18.60
N THR A 298 -13.33 15.98 19.50
CA THR A 298 -13.10 16.16 20.95
C THR A 298 -13.27 14.89 21.78
N GLU A 299 -13.97 13.90 21.24
CA GLU A 299 -14.34 12.66 21.94
C GLU A 299 -13.59 11.45 21.38
N THR A 300 -13.29 10.48 22.25
CA THR A 300 -12.80 9.17 21.84
C THR A 300 -13.94 8.36 21.26
N LEU A 301 -13.77 7.85 20.03
CA LEU A 301 -14.78 7.08 19.32
C LEU A 301 -14.51 5.58 19.43
N LYS A 302 -15.54 4.78 19.74
CA LYS A 302 -15.47 3.33 19.66
C LYS A 302 -15.59 2.88 18.20
N THR A 303 -14.75 1.93 17.79
CA THR A 303 -14.76 1.38 16.44
C THR A 303 -14.25 -0.07 16.44
N PHE A 304 -13.99 -0.60 15.27
CA PHE A 304 -13.30 -1.88 15.08
C PHE A 304 -12.09 -1.70 14.17
N GLY A 305 -11.19 -2.66 14.23
CA GLY A 305 -9.98 -2.64 13.41
C GLY A 305 -9.40 -4.01 13.17
N ILE A 306 -8.32 -4.04 12.41
CA ILE A 306 -7.56 -5.24 12.08
C ILE A 306 -6.08 -4.88 11.90
N LYS A 307 -5.19 -5.84 12.15
CA LYS A 307 -3.76 -5.68 11.87
C LYS A 307 -3.51 -5.60 10.37
N CYS A 308 -2.65 -4.69 9.96
CA CYS A 308 -2.04 -4.66 8.63
C CYS A 308 -0.64 -5.27 8.74
N LEU A 309 -0.34 -6.19 7.85
CA LEU A 309 0.88 -6.99 7.86
C LEU A 309 1.83 -6.53 6.75
N LEU A 310 3.12 -6.66 6.98
CA LEU A 310 4.11 -6.73 5.90
C LEU A 310 4.23 -8.21 5.49
N CYS A 311 3.90 -8.51 4.25
CA CYS A 311 3.88 -9.87 3.70
C CYS A 311 4.90 -10.06 2.59
N VAL A 312 5.34 -11.30 2.43
CA VAL A 312 6.28 -11.79 1.42
C VAL A 312 5.83 -13.15 0.88
N ASP A 313 6.46 -13.64 -0.18
CA ASP A 313 6.36 -15.04 -0.59
C ASP A 313 7.28 -15.93 0.27
N ALA A 314 6.85 -17.16 0.55
CA ALA A 314 7.62 -18.12 1.34
C ALA A 314 8.97 -18.53 0.72
N SER A 315 9.16 -18.27 -0.58
CA SER A 315 10.40 -18.56 -1.30
C SER A 315 11.47 -17.46 -1.15
N MET A 316 11.15 -16.33 -0.52
CA MET A 316 12.13 -15.29 -0.23
C MET A 316 13.24 -15.84 0.66
N ASP A 317 14.49 -15.41 0.44
CA ASP A 317 15.64 -15.92 1.18
C ASP A 317 15.47 -15.71 2.70
N GLU A 318 15.72 -16.78 3.48
CA GLU A 318 15.52 -16.78 4.93
C GLU A 318 16.39 -15.75 5.63
N GLN A 319 17.66 -15.63 5.20
CA GLN A 319 18.59 -14.71 5.82
C GLN A 319 18.24 -13.25 5.49
N LEU A 320 17.77 -13.00 4.26
CA LEU A 320 17.30 -11.67 3.86
C LEU A 320 16.07 -11.26 4.68
N VAL A 321 15.07 -12.14 4.85
CA VAL A 321 13.91 -11.85 5.68
C VAL A 321 14.28 -11.69 7.16
N TYR A 322 15.21 -12.49 7.67
CA TYR A 322 15.76 -12.29 9.02
C TYR A 322 16.37 -10.89 9.19
N THR A 323 17.19 -10.44 8.23
CA THR A 323 17.80 -9.12 8.24
C THR A 323 16.77 -8.00 8.18
N ILE A 324 15.78 -8.10 7.27
CA ILE A 324 14.65 -7.15 7.17
C ILE A 324 13.92 -7.07 8.51
N THR A 325 13.56 -8.22 9.10
CA THR A 325 12.83 -8.29 10.37
C THR A 325 13.62 -7.62 11.50
N LYS A 326 14.92 -7.92 11.58
CA LYS A 326 15.82 -7.34 12.57
C LYS A 326 15.90 -5.82 12.44
N ILE A 327 16.12 -5.29 11.24
CA ILE A 327 16.19 -3.83 11.01
C ILE A 327 14.90 -3.16 11.44
N LEU A 328 13.72 -3.70 11.05
CA LEU A 328 12.43 -3.13 11.41
C LEU A 328 12.17 -3.15 12.92
N ASP A 329 12.55 -4.24 13.59
CA ASP A 329 12.37 -4.36 15.05
C ASP A 329 13.32 -3.44 15.82
N GLU A 330 14.60 -3.39 15.46
CA GLU A 330 15.59 -2.51 16.08
C GLU A 330 15.33 -1.01 15.82
N SER A 331 14.61 -0.67 14.73
CA SER A 331 14.29 0.70 14.33
C SER A 331 12.87 1.15 14.69
N ARG A 332 12.18 0.47 15.63
CA ARG A 332 10.79 0.80 16.01
C ARG A 332 10.57 2.25 16.41
N GLU A 333 11.49 2.84 17.18
CA GLU A 333 11.37 4.25 17.59
C GLU A 333 11.43 5.22 16.41
N GLU A 334 12.30 4.94 15.43
CA GLU A 334 12.39 5.71 14.18
C GLU A 334 11.10 5.59 13.36
N LEU A 335 10.58 4.37 13.21
CA LEU A 335 9.32 4.09 12.53
C LEU A 335 8.13 4.80 13.20
N ILE A 336 8.01 4.72 14.52
CA ILE A 336 6.97 5.41 15.30
C ILE A 336 7.05 6.93 15.08
N SER A 337 8.26 7.49 15.05
CA SER A 337 8.49 8.90 14.80
C SER A 337 8.14 9.32 13.36
N ALA A 338 8.26 8.41 12.40
CA ALA A 338 7.99 8.67 10.99
C ALA A 338 6.48 8.77 10.69
N HIS A 339 5.63 7.98 11.36
CA HIS A 339 4.19 8.04 11.14
C HIS A 339 3.38 7.62 12.38
N PRO A 340 2.36 8.40 12.80
CA PRO A 340 1.59 8.13 14.02
C PRO A 340 0.89 6.77 14.06
N SER A 341 0.45 6.22 12.91
CA SER A 341 -0.19 4.90 12.85
C SER A 341 0.74 3.75 13.25
N LEU A 342 2.05 3.99 13.26
CA LEU A 342 3.06 3.02 13.67
C LEU A 342 3.25 2.94 15.21
N SER A 343 2.47 3.70 15.98
CA SER A 343 2.56 3.72 17.46
C SER A 343 2.38 2.33 18.12
N ASN A 344 1.67 1.40 17.48
CA ASN A 344 1.51 0.04 17.96
C ASN A 344 2.86 -0.74 18.01
N LEU A 345 3.87 -0.31 17.26
CA LEU A 345 5.22 -0.90 17.30
C LEU A 345 5.94 -0.65 18.63
N SER A 346 5.41 0.21 19.51
CA SER A 346 5.89 0.36 20.89
C SER A 346 5.71 -0.92 21.72
N ASP A 347 4.76 -1.79 21.34
CA ASP A 347 4.58 -3.11 21.93
C ASP A 347 5.28 -4.17 21.05
N PRO A 348 6.40 -4.77 21.51
CA PRO A 348 7.11 -5.78 20.74
C PRO A 348 6.27 -7.01 20.38
N GLU A 349 5.35 -7.41 21.29
CA GLU A 349 4.49 -8.57 21.05
C GLU A 349 3.42 -8.29 19.97
N TYR A 350 3.06 -7.02 19.75
CA TYR A 350 2.11 -6.64 18.70
C TYR A 350 2.54 -7.14 17.32
N ILE A 351 3.85 -7.09 17.03
CA ILE A 351 4.40 -7.36 15.69
C ILE A 351 4.21 -8.81 15.28
N CYS A 352 4.44 -9.75 16.21
CA CYS A 352 4.48 -11.19 15.90
C CYS A 352 3.34 -12.02 16.49
N SER A 353 2.50 -11.43 17.39
CA SER A 353 1.42 -12.17 18.04
C SER A 353 0.12 -12.14 17.24
N GLN A 354 -0.71 -13.18 17.37
CA GLN A 354 -2.08 -13.23 16.83
C GLN A 354 -2.17 -12.80 15.35
N LEU A 355 -1.24 -13.30 14.54
CA LEU A 355 -1.25 -13.06 13.10
C LEU A 355 -2.21 -14.05 12.41
N PRO A 356 -2.93 -13.62 11.36
CA PRO A 356 -3.89 -14.46 10.64
C PRO A 356 -3.23 -15.52 9.74
N ILE A 357 -1.95 -15.35 9.41
CA ILE A 357 -1.14 -16.29 8.62
C ILE A 357 0.20 -16.52 9.31
N ALA A 358 0.90 -17.60 8.92
CA ALA A 358 2.19 -17.94 9.46
C ALA A 358 3.25 -16.89 9.15
N LEU A 359 4.21 -16.75 10.05
CA LEU A 359 5.43 -15.98 9.81
C LEU A 359 6.30 -16.64 8.74
N HIS A 360 7.10 -15.84 8.07
CA HIS A 360 8.20 -16.35 7.25
C HIS A 360 9.28 -16.96 8.16
N PRO A 361 9.95 -18.07 7.77
CA PRO A 361 10.97 -18.71 8.61
C PRO A 361 12.04 -17.75 9.13
N GLY A 362 12.52 -16.81 8.32
CA GLY A 362 13.48 -15.80 8.75
C GLY A 362 12.94 -14.85 9.83
N ALA A 363 11.69 -14.46 9.74
CA ALA A 363 11.04 -13.62 10.74
C ALA A 363 10.76 -14.41 12.04
N GLU A 364 10.24 -15.63 11.92
CA GLU A 364 10.00 -16.53 13.05
C GLU A 364 11.28 -16.79 13.85
N LYS A 365 12.39 -17.08 13.15
CA LYS A 365 13.70 -17.26 13.75
C LYS A 365 14.14 -16.05 14.56
N TYR A 366 14.08 -14.84 13.96
CA TYR A 366 14.44 -13.61 14.66
C TYR A 366 13.59 -13.39 15.92
N TYR A 367 12.26 -13.46 15.82
CA TYR A 367 11.38 -13.23 16.97
C TYR A 367 11.54 -14.29 18.06
N THR A 368 11.85 -15.53 17.69
CA THR A 368 12.17 -16.60 18.65
C THR A 368 13.47 -16.29 19.41
N GLU A 369 14.53 -15.86 18.71
CA GLU A 369 15.80 -15.46 19.31
C GLU A 369 15.66 -14.25 20.25
N GLN A 370 14.70 -13.33 19.94
CA GLN A 370 14.39 -12.19 20.81
C GLN A 370 13.44 -12.58 21.99
N GLY A 371 12.97 -13.82 22.08
CA GLY A 371 12.05 -14.27 23.11
C GLY A 371 10.63 -13.71 23.00
N LEU A 372 10.25 -13.19 21.83
CA LEU A 372 8.91 -12.63 21.53
C LEU A 372 7.93 -13.72 21.12
N LEU A 373 8.39 -14.85 20.64
CA LEU A 373 7.60 -16.06 20.39
C LEU A 373 7.93 -17.10 21.45
N LYS A 374 6.87 -17.68 22.05
CA LYS A 374 7.03 -18.83 22.95
C LYS A 374 7.32 -20.05 22.10
N THR A 375 8.44 -20.71 22.30
CA THR A 375 8.69 -22.07 21.81
C THR A 375 7.69 -22.99 22.48
N GLU A 376 6.79 -23.62 21.68
CA GLU A 376 5.88 -24.67 22.16
C GLU A 376 6.67 -25.91 22.65
#